data_882e19942d64bfde55f0c36653ddd9bf
#
_entry.id   882e19942d64bfde55f0c36653ddd9bf
#
_cell.length_a   1.000
_cell.length_b   1.000
_cell.length_c   1.000
_cell.angle_alpha   90.00
_cell.angle_beta   90.00
_cell.angle_gamma   90.00
#
_symmetry.space_group_name_H-M   'P 1'
#
loop_
_entity.id
_entity.type
_entity.pdbx_description
1 polymer ?
#
loop_
_entity_poly.entity_id
_entity_poly.type
_entity_poly.pdbx_seq_one_letter_code
_entity_poly.pdbx_strand_id
1 'polypeptide(L)'
;MKDETFLHEEQTKEFAKLLAQNCESLSDVQSLLKNLFKGTIEEMLESEMDEHLGYDKHSSEGINSGNSRNGYNKKTLQSEYGEVPISVPRDRNGEFSPKLIGKYQTKTDDIEKRIIAMYAKGMSNRDIEDHLKDIYGVEASASLISRITDKILPAVMEWQSRPLDSVYPIVFLDGIVFKVR
;
A
#
# COMPACT_ATOMS: atom_id res chain seq x y z
N MET A 1 -21.45 -11.26 7.80
CA MET A 1 -20.38 -11.93 7.05
C MET A 1 -20.61 -11.58 5.59
N LYS A 2 -19.79 -10.68 5.00
CA LYS A 2 -19.79 -10.50 3.55
C LYS A 2 -19.06 -11.70 2.98
N ASP A 3 -19.67 -12.40 2.01
CA ASP A 3 -19.00 -13.46 1.25
C ASP A 3 -17.70 -12.91 0.69
N GLU A 4 -16.57 -13.51 1.09
CA GLU A 4 -15.22 -13.07 0.71
C GLU A 4 -14.81 -13.44 -0.71
N THR A 5 -15.71 -13.98 -1.52
CA THR A 5 -15.44 -14.32 -2.92
C THR A 5 -16.00 -13.23 -3.84
N PHE A 6 -15.13 -12.27 -4.21
CA PHE A 6 -15.46 -11.19 -5.16
C PHE A 6 -15.85 -11.70 -6.55
N LEU A 7 -15.39 -12.89 -6.94
CA LEU A 7 -15.69 -13.52 -8.21
C LEU A 7 -16.17 -14.95 -7.97
N HIS A 8 -17.24 -15.37 -8.66
CA HIS A 8 -17.64 -16.76 -8.67
C HIS A 8 -16.54 -17.63 -9.29
N GLU A 9 -16.40 -18.89 -8.82
CA GLU A 9 -15.34 -19.82 -9.29
C GLU A 9 -15.32 -19.95 -10.84
N GLU A 10 -16.46 -19.87 -11.47
CA GLU A 10 -16.62 -19.93 -12.92
C GLU A 10 -16.03 -18.70 -13.62
N GLN A 11 -16.29 -17.51 -13.11
CA GLN A 11 -15.71 -16.25 -13.60
C GLN A 11 -14.18 -16.22 -13.43
N THR A 12 -13.71 -16.73 -12.30
CA THR A 12 -12.26 -16.84 -12.03
C THR A 12 -11.58 -17.78 -13.02
N LYS A 13 -12.21 -18.92 -13.35
CA LYS A 13 -11.69 -19.88 -14.35
C LYS A 13 -11.70 -19.30 -15.76
N GLU A 14 -12.74 -18.58 -16.12
CA GLU A 14 -12.86 -17.94 -17.44
C GLU A 14 -11.81 -16.85 -17.61
N PHE A 15 -11.62 -16.01 -16.58
CA PHE A 15 -10.58 -15.01 -16.54
C PHE A 15 -9.17 -15.64 -16.62
N ALA A 16 -8.89 -16.71 -15.84
CA ALA A 16 -7.63 -17.43 -15.89
C ALA A 16 -7.33 -18.02 -17.27
N LYS A 17 -8.34 -18.54 -18.00
CA LYS A 17 -8.18 -19.01 -19.38
C LYS A 17 -7.80 -17.89 -20.35
N LEU A 18 -8.42 -16.72 -20.18
CA LEU A 18 -8.14 -15.54 -20.99
C LEU A 18 -6.72 -15.01 -20.76
N LEU A 19 -6.25 -15.05 -19.51
CA LEU A 19 -4.87 -14.74 -19.16
C LEU A 19 -3.88 -15.74 -19.78
N ALA A 20 -4.15 -17.03 -19.65
CA ALA A 20 -3.28 -18.10 -20.18
C ALA A 20 -3.11 -18.05 -21.71
N GLN A 21 -4.09 -17.52 -22.45
CA GLN A 21 -4.00 -17.33 -23.90
C GLN A 21 -3.06 -16.19 -24.31
N ASN A 22 -2.78 -15.24 -23.40
CA ASN A 22 -2.00 -14.04 -23.67
C ASN A 22 -0.63 -14.04 -22.99
N CYS A 23 -0.27 -15.08 -22.24
CA CYS A 23 0.98 -15.18 -21.52
C CYS A 23 1.76 -16.40 -21.99
N GLU A 24 3.03 -16.21 -22.36
CA GLU A 24 3.95 -17.28 -22.74
C GLU A 24 4.95 -17.60 -21.62
N SER A 25 5.09 -16.68 -20.64
CA SER A 25 6.04 -16.80 -19.52
C SER A 25 5.44 -16.33 -18.20
N LEU A 26 6.06 -16.71 -17.07
CA LEU A 26 5.72 -16.18 -15.75
C LEU A 26 5.91 -14.67 -15.66
N SER A 27 6.88 -14.11 -16.41
CA SER A 27 7.09 -12.67 -16.50
C SER A 27 5.90 -11.95 -17.14
N ASP A 28 5.27 -12.57 -18.15
CA ASP A 28 4.08 -12.00 -18.78
C ASP A 28 2.90 -11.99 -17.82
N VAL A 29 2.75 -13.07 -17.03
CA VAL A 29 1.73 -13.14 -15.98
C VAL A 29 1.95 -12.03 -14.94
N GLN A 30 3.18 -11.83 -14.47
CA GLN A 30 3.50 -10.75 -13.53
C GLN A 30 3.21 -9.36 -14.09
N SER A 31 3.59 -9.13 -15.34
CA SER A 31 3.34 -7.86 -16.05
C SER A 31 1.84 -7.58 -16.20
N LEU A 32 1.07 -8.62 -16.48
CA LEU A 32 -0.37 -8.53 -16.63
C LEU A 32 -1.06 -8.27 -15.29
N LEU A 33 -0.66 -8.96 -14.22
CA LEU A 33 -1.16 -8.71 -12.86
C LEU A 33 -0.85 -7.28 -12.41
N LYS A 34 0.35 -6.77 -12.73
CA LYS A 34 0.72 -5.38 -12.48
C LYS A 34 -0.18 -4.38 -13.22
N ASN A 35 -0.48 -4.66 -14.49
CA ASN A 35 -1.37 -3.80 -15.28
C ASN A 35 -2.82 -3.87 -14.77
N LEU A 36 -3.29 -5.04 -14.38
CA LEU A 36 -4.61 -5.23 -13.78
C LEU A 36 -4.71 -4.47 -12.45
N PHE A 37 -3.71 -4.61 -11.59
CA PHE A 37 -3.62 -3.88 -10.32
C PHE A 37 -3.67 -2.37 -10.55
N LYS A 38 -2.88 -1.86 -11.51
CA LYS A 38 -2.91 -0.44 -11.90
C LYS A 38 -4.31 0.00 -12.33
N GLY A 39 -4.90 -0.72 -13.30
CA GLY A 39 -6.22 -0.38 -13.84
C GLY A 39 -7.30 -0.36 -12.76
N THR A 40 -7.29 -1.36 -11.88
CA THR A 40 -8.25 -1.43 -10.77
C THR A 40 -8.12 -0.24 -9.82
N ILE A 41 -6.89 0.15 -9.47
CA ILE A 41 -6.65 1.33 -8.62
C ILE A 41 -7.13 2.61 -9.31
N GLU A 42 -6.83 2.79 -10.60
CA GLU A 42 -7.24 3.98 -11.35
C GLU A 42 -8.77 4.07 -11.44
N GLU A 43 -9.50 2.96 -11.66
CA GLU A 43 -10.97 2.92 -11.66
C GLU A 43 -11.55 3.21 -10.27
N MET A 44 -10.96 2.69 -9.20
CA MET A 44 -11.40 3.01 -7.83
C MET A 44 -11.22 4.50 -7.51
N LEU A 45 -10.12 5.10 -7.96
CA LEU A 45 -9.89 6.55 -7.81
C LEU A 45 -10.87 7.40 -8.62
N GLU A 46 -11.26 6.93 -9.82
CA GLU A 46 -12.32 7.59 -10.60
C GLU A 46 -13.68 7.50 -9.90
N SER A 47 -14.01 6.34 -9.30
CA SER A 47 -15.24 6.19 -8.51
C SER A 47 -15.25 7.12 -7.29
N GLU A 48 -14.12 7.28 -6.58
CA GLU A 48 -14.03 8.25 -5.49
C GLU A 48 -14.20 9.71 -5.99
N MET A 49 -13.71 10.01 -7.20
CA MET A 49 -13.89 11.32 -7.82
C MET A 49 -15.35 11.56 -8.21
N ASP A 50 -16.05 10.54 -8.73
CA ASP A 50 -17.48 10.61 -9.05
C ASP A 50 -18.30 10.90 -7.80
N GLU A 51 -18.02 10.20 -6.69
CA GLU A 51 -18.64 10.44 -5.39
C GLU A 51 -18.34 11.87 -4.88
N HIS A 52 -17.11 12.35 -5.01
CA HIS A 52 -16.70 13.68 -4.56
C HIS A 52 -17.39 14.79 -5.33
N LEU A 53 -17.54 14.65 -6.64
CA LEU A 53 -18.18 15.64 -7.51
C LEU A 53 -19.70 15.54 -7.53
N GLY A 54 -20.24 14.35 -7.18
CA GLY A 54 -21.68 14.06 -7.23
C GLY A 54 -22.22 13.77 -8.63
N TYR A 55 -21.35 13.53 -9.62
CA TYR A 55 -21.75 13.18 -10.98
C TYR A 55 -20.68 12.34 -11.70
N ASP A 56 -21.13 11.49 -12.60
CA ASP A 56 -20.26 10.59 -13.38
C ASP A 56 -19.45 11.33 -14.45
N LYS A 57 -18.35 10.73 -14.86
CA LYS A 57 -17.52 11.24 -15.96
C LYS A 57 -18.35 11.39 -17.23
N HIS A 58 -18.22 12.52 -17.87
CA HIS A 58 -18.99 12.93 -19.07
C HIS A 58 -20.48 13.16 -18.87
N SER A 59 -20.99 13.21 -17.64
CA SER A 59 -22.37 13.58 -17.35
C SER A 59 -22.61 15.08 -17.60
N SER A 60 -23.79 15.39 -18.15
CA SER A 60 -24.27 16.77 -18.29
C SER A 60 -24.55 17.48 -16.95
N GLU A 61 -24.72 16.72 -15.87
CA GLU A 61 -24.94 17.22 -14.51
C GLU A 61 -23.73 18.00 -13.96
N GLY A 62 -22.54 17.74 -14.51
CA GLY A 62 -21.32 18.51 -14.19
C GLY A 62 -21.30 19.94 -14.73
N ILE A 63 -22.25 20.31 -15.60
CA ILE A 63 -22.33 21.68 -16.17
C ILE A 63 -22.87 22.61 -15.09
N ASN A 64 -22.04 23.63 -14.71
CA ASN A 64 -22.35 24.59 -13.65
C ASN A 64 -22.44 24.01 -12.21
N SER A 65 -21.87 22.83 -11.96
CA SER A 65 -21.83 22.23 -10.60
C SER A 65 -20.93 22.98 -9.60
N GLY A 66 -20.13 23.96 -10.07
CA GLY A 66 -19.18 24.71 -9.22
C GLY A 66 -17.82 24.06 -9.10
N ASN A 67 -17.67 22.76 -9.35
CA ASN A 67 -16.40 22.02 -9.40
C ASN A 67 -16.41 21.03 -10.57
N SER A 68 -15.26 20.70 -11.11
CA SER A 68 -15.14 19.80 -12.25
C SER A 68 -13.81 19.06 -12.25
N ARG A 69 -13.74 17.94 -12.99
CA ARG A 69 -12.50 17.22 -13.22
C ARG A 69 -11.48 18.12 -13.93
N ASN A 70 -10.23 18.06 -13.49
CA ASN A 70 -9.14 18.89 -14.01
C ASN A 70 -7.88 18.04 -14.31
N GLY A 71 -8.06 16.98 -15.09
CA GLY A 71 -6.97 16.09 -15.47
C GLY A 71 -6.47 15.21 -14.33
N TYR A 72 -5.20 14.77 -14.44
CA TYR A 72 -4.60 13.78 -13.56
C TYR A 72 -3.23 14.23 -13.06
N ASN A 73 -2.91 13.82 -11.84
CA ASN A 73 -1.55 13.88 -11.32
C ASN A 73 -0.90 12.50 -11.50
N LYS A 74 0.28 12.46 -12.09
CA LYS A 74 1.07 11.21 -12.17
C LYS A 74 1.73 10.94 -10.83
N LYS A 75 1.65 9.69 -10.37
CA LYS A 75 2.22 9.21 -9.12
C LYS A 75 2.77 7.82 -9.32
N THR A 76 3.93 7.51 -8.76
CA THR A 76 4.47 6.15 -8.72
C THR A 76 4.17 5.54 -7.36
N LEU A 77 3.46 4.41 -7.38
CA LEU A 77 3.15 3.62 -6.19
C LEU A 77 4.11 2.44 -6.13
N GLN A 78 4.82 2.29 -5.03
CA GLN A 78 5.65 1.13 -4.75
C GLN A 78 4.79 0.04 -4.12
N SER A 79 4.71 -1.11 -4.80
CA SER A 79 3.89 -2.25 -4.41
C SER A 79 4.69 -3.55 -4.46
N GLU A 80 4.07 -4.67 -4.09
CA GLU A 80 4.67 -6.00 -4.24
C GLU A 80 4.92 -6.39 -5.72
N TYR A 81 4.28 -5.70 -6.67
CA TYR A 81 4.52 -5.83 -8.11
C TYR A 81 5.62 -4.87 -8.63
N GLY A 82 6.39 -4.26 -7.72
CA GLY A 82 7.36 -3.22 -8.02
C GLY A 82 6.73 -1.83 -8.14
N GLU A 83 7.38 -0.95 -8.90
CA GLU A 83 6.91 0.41 -9.14
C GLU A 83 5.75 0.43 -10.14
N VAL A 84 4.60 0.96 -9.72
CA VAL A 84 3.39 1.08 -10.52
C VAL A 84 3.08 2.57 -10.75
N PRO A 85 3.27 3.09 -11.98
CA PRO A 85 2.86 4.44 -12.31
C PRO A 85 1.34 4.52 -12.44
N ILE A 86 0.69 5.33 -11.61
CA ILE A 86 -0.75 5.54 -11.58
C ILE A 86 -1.11 6.99 -11.90
N SER A 87 -2.32 7.17 -12.42
CA SER A 87 -2.93 8.47 -12.71
C SER A 87 -4.00 8.77 -11.66
N VAL A 88 -3.74 9.73 -10.79
CA VAL A 88 -4.67 10.15 -9.74
C VAL A 88 -5.51 11.32 -10.26
N PRO A 89 -6.85 11.20 -10.33
CA PRO A 89 -7.70 12.28 -10.83
C PRO A 89 -7.60 13.51 -9.92
N ARG A 90 -7.85 14.67 -10.51
CA ARG A 90 -7.81 15.96 -9.83
C ARG A 90 -9.04 16.77 -10.19
N ASP A 91 -9.63 17.42 -9.20
CA ASP A 91 -10.68 18.41 -9.39
C ASP A 91 -10.13 19.82 -9.60
N ARG A 92 -10.96 20.73 -10.07
CA ARG A 92 -10.59 22.11 -10.37
C ARG A 92 -10.29 22.93 -9.14
N ASN A 93 -11.03 22.69 -8.06
CA ASN A 93 -10.87 23.41 -6.81
C ASN A 93 -9.70 22.88 -5.97
N GLY A 94 -9.17 21.68 -6.27
CA GLY A 94 -8.06 21.06 -5.52
C GLY A 94 -8.49 20.51 -4.14
N GLU A 95 -9.78 20.29 -3.93
CA GLU A 95 -10.38 19.82 -2.69
C GLU A 95 -10.41 18.29 -2.60
N PHE A 96 -10.33 17.60 -3.75
CA PHE A 96 -10.34 16.16 -3.81
C PHE A 96 -9.11 15.55 -3.10
N SER A 97 -9.39 14.71 -2.13
CA SER A 97 -8.37 13.95 -1.39
C SER A 97 -8.77 12.47 -1.37
N PRO A 98 -8.17 11.64 -2.24
CA PRO A 98 -8.51 10.23 -2.31
C PRO A 98 -8.28 9.53 -0.97
N LYS A 99 -9.22 8.65 -0.59
CA LYS A 99 -9.13 7.81 0.62
C LYS A 99 -8.29 6.57 0.37
N LEU A 100 -8.39 6.00 -0.85
CA LEU A 100 -7.68 4.79 -1.25
C LEU A 100 -6.17 4.97 -1.19
N ILE A 101 -5.68 6.10 -1.72
CA ILE A 101 -4.24 6.42 -1.74
C ILE A 101 -4.06 7.88 -1.34
N GLY A 102 -3.67 8.09 -0.09
CA GLY A 102 -3.46 9.43 0.48
C GLY A 102 -2.49 10.28 -0.34
N LYS A 103 -2.65 11.61 -0.29
CA LYS A 103 -1.92 12.59 -1.11
C LYS A 103 -0.39 12.37 -1.16
N TYR A 104 0.22 11.96 -0.05
CA TYR A 104 1.67 11.75 0.07
C TYR A 104 2.07 10.27 0.22
N GLN A 105 1.12 9.35 0.13
CA GLN A 105 1.37 7.92 0.21
C GLN A 105 1.96 7.44 -1.12
N THR A 106 3.17 6.92 -1.10
CA THR A 106 3.89 6.39 -2.27
C THR A 106 4.10 4.88 -2.21
N LYS A 107 3.63 4.24 -1.13
CA LYS A 107 3.78 2.80 -0.90
C LYS A 107 2.45 2.18 -0.52
N THR A 108 2.27 0.93 -0.90
CA THR A 108 1.14 0.13 -0.41
C THR A 108 1.36 -0.24 1.06
N ASP A 109 0.27 -0.47 1.79
CA ASP A 109 0.32 -0.88 3.20
C ASP A 109 1.10 -2.19 3.39
N ASP A 110 1.13 -3.06 2.39
CA ASP A 110 1.85 -4.33 2.44
C ASP A 110 3.36 -4.14 2.48
N ILE A 111 3.91 -3.19 1.74
CA ILE A 111 5.36 -2.86 1.82
C ILE A 111 5.70 -2.29 3.20
N GLU A 112 4.85 -1.43 3.78
CA GLU A 112 5.06 -0.91 5.12
C GLU A 112 5.04 -2.04 6.18
N LYS A 113 4.07 -2.95 6.10
CA LYS A 113 3.99 -4.13 7.00
C LYS A 113 5.23 -5.02 6.88
N ARG A 114 5.75 -5.22 5.67
CA ARG A 114 6.98 -6.01 5.44
C ARG A 114 8.20 -5.34 6.05
N ILE A 115 8.35 -4.02 5.90
CA ILE A 115 9.43 -3.25 6.54
C ILE A 115 9.38 -3.42 8.07
N ILE A 116 8.20 -3.27 8.66
CA ILE A 116 8.00 -3.46 10.10
C ILE A 116 8.37 -4.89 10.52
N ALA A 117 7.93 -5.90 9.76
CA ALA A 117 8.24 -7.30 10.05
C ALA A 117 9.74 -7.63 9.97
N MET A 118 10.46 -7.07 8.99
CA MET A 118 11.92 -7.22 8.86
C MET A 118 12.65 -6.52 10.01
N TYR A 119 12.23 -5.31 10.36
CA TYR A 119 12.78 -4.57 11.49
C TYR A 119 12.57 -5.31 12.83
N ALA A 120 11.38 -5.88 13.04
CA ALA A 120 11.06 -6.68 14.22
C ALA A 120 11.91 -7.97 14.34
N LYS A 121 12.43 -8.48 13.21
CA LYS A 121 13.39 -9.59 13.17
C LYS A 121 14.84 -9.17 13.42
N GLY A 122 15.09 -7.90 13.69
CA GLY A 122 16.41 -7.35 14.00
C GLY A 122 17.25 -6.95 12.79
N MET A 123 16.65 -6.84 11.60
CA MET A 123 17.37 -6.35 10.41
C MET A 123 17.68 -4.85 10.58
N SER A 124 18.89 -4.45 10.20
CA SER A 124 19.24 -3.03 10.15
C SER A 124 18.50 -2.31 9.01
N ASN A 125 18.40 -0.99 9.09
CA ASN A 125 17.78 -0.19 8.02
C ASN A 125 18.43 -0.45 6.65
N ARG A 126 19.74 -0.67 6.62
CA ARG A 126 20.49 -0.97 5.41
C ARG A 126 20.17 -2.35 4.85
N ASP A 127 20.08 -3.36 5.71
CA ASP A 127 19.71 -4.72 5.29
C ASP A 127 18.28 -4.74 4.74
N ILE A 128 17.37 -3.94 5.32
CA ILE A 128 15.99 -3.79 4.83
C ILE A 128 15.97 -3.10 3.47
N GLU A 129 16.78 -2.05 3.27
CA GLU A 129 16.92 -1.35 1.98
C GLU A 129 17.41 -2.30 0.89
N ASP A 130 18.50 -3.03 1.14
CA ASP A 130 19.06 -4.01 0.21
C ASP A 130 18.04 -5.12 -0.11
N HIS A 131 17.37 -5.65 0.91
CA HIS A 131 16.36 -6.71 0.75
C HIS A 131 15.13 -6.27 -0.07
N LEU A 132 14.64 -5.05 0.15
CA LEU A 132 13.53 -4.50 -0.62
C LEU A 132 13.91 -4.29 -2.08
N LYS A 133 15.13 -3.83 -2.34
CA LYS A 133 15.64 -3.65 -3.69
C LYS A 133 15.80 -4.98 -4.42
N ASP A 134 16.38 -5.97 -3.76
CA ASP A 134 16.68 -7.28 -4.38
C ASP A 134 15.41 -8.09 -4.69
N ILE A 135 14.42 -8.08 -3.79
CA ILE A 135 13.23 -8.93 -3.93
C ILE A 135 12.09 -8.22 -4.65
N TYR A 136 11.90 -6.92 -4.39
CA TYR A 136 10.74 -6.18 -4.90
C TYR A 136 11.11 -5.10 -5.93
N GLY A 137 12.41 -4.88 -6.19
CA GLY A 137 12.88 -3.78 -7.02
C GLY A 137 12.47 -2.40 -6.48
N VAL A 138 12.18 -2.31 -5.17
CA VAL A 138 11.70 -1.09 -4.52
C VAL A 138 12.86 -0.38 -3.85
N GLU A 139 13.12 0.86 -4.24
CA GLU A 139 14.07 1.72 -3.55
C GLU A 139 13.42 2.36 -2.32
N ALA A 140 13.95 2.06 -1.14
CA ALA A 140 13.51 2.62 0.13
C ALA A 140 14.70 3.26 0.83
N SER A 141 14.67 4.57 1.03
CA SER A 141 15.75 5.24 1.77
C SER A 141 15.73 4.88 3.27
N ALA A 142 16.89 4.91 3.92
CA ALA A 142 17.01 4.66 5.36
C ALA A 142 16.10 5.59 6.18
N SER A 143 15.93 6.85 5.77
CA SER A 143 15.03 7.80 6.42
C SER A 143 13.56 7.42 6.31
N LEU A 144 13.16 6.81 5.20
CA LEU A 144 11.81 6.31 5.02
C LEU A 144 11.56 5.08 5.90
N ILE A 145 12.53 4.15 5.96
CA ILE A 145 12.46 2.96 6.81
C ILE A 145 12.33 3.40 8.27
N SER A 146 13.17 4.36 8.74
CA SER A 146 13.05 4.92 10.10
C SER A 146 11.66 5.50 10.36
N ARG A 147 11.11 6.29 9.43
CA ARG A 147 9.77 6.88 9.60
C ARG A 147 8.65 5.83 9.66
N ILE A 148 8.80 4.72 8.93
CA ILE A 148 7.83 3.61 8.98
C ILE A 148 7.95 2.86 10.30
N THR A 149 9.17 2.58 10.76
CA THR A 149 9.41 1.89 12.03
C THR A 149 9.01 2.74 13.23
N ASP A 150 9.13 4.07 13.15
CA ASP A 150 8.66 5.00 14.19
C ASP A 150 7.13 4.90 14.43
N LYS A 151 6.36 4.46 13.43
CA LYS A 151 4.91 4.25 13.59
C LYS A 151 4.55 3.20 14.65
N ILE A 152 5.45 2.27 14.94
CA ILE A 152 5.23 1.22 15.95
C ILE A 152 5.64 1.66 17.38
N LEU A 153 6.37 2.77 17.51
CA LEU A 153 6.83 3.24 18.84
C LEU A 153 5.69 3.41 19.86
N PRO A 154 4.51 3.98 19.50
CA PRO A 154 3.40 4.08 20.45
C PRO A 154 2.95 2.71 20.97
N ALA A 155 2.83 1.72 20.08
CA ALA A 155 2.44 0.35 20.46
C ALA A 155 3.52 -0.33 21.32
N VAL A 156 4.80 -0.07 21.06
CA VAL A 156 5.91 -0.55 21.89
C VAL A 156 5.86 0.09 23.28
N MET A 157 5.63 1.39 23.37
CA MET A 157 5.49 2.10 24.64
C MET A 157 4.29 1.60 25.45
N GLU A 158 3.15 1.38 24.81
CA GLU A 158 1.96 0.79 25.43
C GLU A 158 2.27 -0.61 25.97
N TRP A 159 2.93 -1.44 25.17
CA TRP A 159 3.34 -2.78 25.58
C TRP A 159 4.33 -2.75 26.75
N GLN A 160 5.30 -1.84 26.77
CA GLN A 160 6.27 -1.68 27.84
C GLN A 160 5.62 -1.17 29.16
N SER A 161 4.59 -0.33 29.04
CA SER A 161 3.87 0.23 30.19
C SER A 161 2.76 -0.66 30.74
N ARG A 162 2.47 -1.80 30.09
CA ARG A 162 1.43 -2.74 30.55
C ARG A 162 1.75 -3.23 31.96
N PRO A 163 0.74 -3.39 32.83
CA PRO A 163 0.95 -4.00 34.15
C PRO A 163 1.41 -5.46 33.98
N LEU A 164 2.36 -5.86 34.81
CA LEU A 164 2.80 -7.26 34.87
C LEU A 164 1.72 -8.10 35.52
N ASP A 165 1.68 -9.41 35.18
CA ASP A 165 0.82 -10.37 35.86
C ASP A 165 1.24 -10.49 37.33
N SER A 166 0.29 -10.85 38.20
CA SER A 166 0.52 -10.94 39.64
C SER A 166 1.51 -12.03 40.05
N VAL A 167 1.74 -13.03 39.21
CA VAL A 167 2.64 -14.16 39.48
C VAL A 167 3.38 -14.59 38.22
N TYR A 168 4.69 -14.63 38.30
CA TYR A 168 5.57 -15.24 37.29
C TYR A 168 6.33 -16.41 37.94
N PRO A 169 6.01 -17.67 37.60
CA PRO A 169 6.66 -18.84 38.22
C PRO A 169 8.13 -18.96 37.83
N ILE A 170 8.53 -18.42 36.66
CA ILE A 170 9.91 -18.41 36.17
C ILE A 170 10.15 -17.09 35.47
N VAL A 171 11.25 -16.40 35.79
CA VAL A 171 11.68 -15.16 35.15
C VAL A 171 13.11 -15.32 34.65
N PHE A 172 13.32 -15.08 33.35
CA PHE A 172 14.65 -14.99 32.76
C PHE A 172 15.06 -13.51 32.69
N LEU A 173 16.23 -13.19 33.25
CA LEU A 173 16.80 -11.83 33.21
C LEU A 173 18.03 -11.86 32.32
N ASP A 174 18.04 -11.03 31.27
CA ASP A 174 19.19 -10.79 30.42
C ASP A 174 19.56 -9.30 30.47
N GLY A 175 20.86 -9.02 30.52
CA GLY A 175 21.39 -7.65 30.66
C GLY A 175 22.07 -7.18 29.39
N ILE A 176 21.69 -5.99 28.91
CA ILE A 176 22.37 -5.33 27.79
C ILE A 176 23.40 -4.35 28.37
N VAL A 177 24.66 -4.48 27.96
CA VAL A 177 25.75 -3.59 28.38
C VAL A 177 25.89 -2.44 27.40
N PHE A 178 25.64 -1.20 27.88
CA PHE A 178 25.89 0.02 27.12
C PHE A 178 27.17 0.66 27.56
N LYS A 179 28.00 1.09 26.62
CA LYS A 179 29.11 2.03 26.95
C LYS A 179 28.55 3.44 26.95
N VAL A 180 28.47 4.04 28.09
CA VAL A 180 28.17 5.48 28.26
C VAL A 180 29.47 6.25 28.04
N ARG A 181 29.45 7.20 27.10
CA ARG A 181 30.57 8.15 26.91
C ARG A 181 30.37 9.37 27.77
#